data_e1a1b2e2c2baae849d3e37cd87e33156
#
_entry.id   e1a1b2e2c2baae849d3e37cd87e33156
#
_cell.length_a   1.000
_cell.length_b   1.000
_cell.length_c   1.000
_cell.angle_alpha   90.00
_cell.angle_beta   90.00
_cell.angle_gamma   90.00
#
_symmetry.space_group_name_H-M   'P 1'
#
loop_
_entity.id
_entity.type
_entity.pdbx_description
1 polymer ?
#
loop_
_entity_poly.entity_id
_entity_poly.type
_entity_poly.pdbx_seq_one_letter_code
_entity_poly.pdbx_strand_id
1 'polypeptide(L)'
;MKHSIEVTTKVGCSNVCEYCPQSTLIKRYRERIGKDVDTVMSLDTFKKCISTMPTDIGLNFTGYVEPFLNPEATDMIIHSFKKGHELLLNTTLMGMSIEDWDKMKSNGVFFHHGVHIHLPSASYFEMIGAKVPVKYYEEKDGKQYTELTDDYYDTLNHVLHNPLPYWTKFHCHGDLHPLLKELQSHVEIDVRNINSRAMNILLEKKDKVPDEINIRGKCPRAYQNVLLPDG
;
A
#
# COMPACT_ATOMS: atom_id res chain seq x y z
N MET A 1 4.35 -3.23 18.07
CA MET A 1 5.16 -2.02 17.74
C MET A 1 4.74 -0.86 18.63
N LYS A 2 5.64 -0.39 19.50
CA LYS A 2 5.33 0.72 20.42
C LYS A 2 5.50 2.08 19.74
N HIS A 3 6.49 2.19 18.88
CA HIS A 3 6.78 3.35 18.05
C HIS A 3 7.08 2.90 16.64
N SER A 4 6.60 3.61 15.63
CA SER A 4 6.86 3.27 14.25
C SER A 4 6.91 4.50 13.33
N ILE A 5 7.59 4.32 12.20
CA ILE A 5 7.64 5.28 11.11
C ILE A 5 7.02 4.64 9.88
N GLU A 6 6.15 5.36 9.20
CA GLU A 6 5.68 4.98 7.87
C GLU A 6 6.73 5.35 6.83
N VAL A 7 7.16 4.38 6.04
CA VAL A 7 8.12 4.58 4.96
C VAL A 7 7.37 4.70 3.64
N THR A 8 7.34 5.90 3.09
CA THR A 8 6.80 6.19 1.77
C THR A 8 7.95 6.16 0.76
N THR A 9 8.15 5.02 0.12
CA THR A 9 9.29 4.78 -0.79
C THR A 9 9.23 5.63 -2.07
N LYS A 10 8.03 6.10 -2.42
CA LYS A 10 7.76 6.90 -3.61
C LYS A 10 6.58 7.82 -3.37
N VAL A 11 6.55 9.01 -3.96
CA VAL A 11 5.37 9.88 -3.99
C VAL A 11 4.67 9.73 -5.34
N GLY A 12 3.43 9.26 -5.30
CA GLY A 12 2.63 8.89 -6.47
C GLY A 12 2.51 7.38 -6.65
N CYS A 13 1.32 6.93 -6.96
CA CYS A 13 0.96 5.53 -7.11
C CYS A 13 0.27 5.33 -8.45
N SER A 14 0.49 4.19 -9.09
CA SER A 14 -0.24 3.80 -10.30
C SER A 14 -1.66 3.35 -9.99
N ASN A 15 -1.92 2.96 -8.73
CA ASN A 15 -3.26 2.60 -8.29
C ASN A 15 -4.07 3.87 -8.00
N VAL A 16 -5.25 3.96 -8.58
CA VAL A 16 -6.20 5.05 -8.32
C VAL A 16 -7.31 4.53 -7.41
N CYS A 17 -6.96 4.18 -6.18
CA CYS A 17 -7.96 3.73 -5.21
C CYS A 17 -8.84 4.91 -4.80
N GLU A 18 -10.14 4.79 -4.97
CA GLU A 18 -11.11 5.86 -4.68
C GLU A 18 -10.99 6.39 -3.23
N TYR A 19 -10.71 5.51 -2.29
CA TYR A 19 -10.54 5.86 -0.87
C TYR A 19 -9.16 6.41 -0.51
N CYS A 20 -8.20 6.43 -1.45
CA CYS A 20 -6.82 6.83 -1.16
C CYS A 20 -6.63 8.33 -1.36
N PRO A 21 -6.15 9.08 -0.34
CA PRO A 21 -5.91 10.51 -0.46
C PRO A 21 -4.58 10.86 -1.14
N GLN A 22 -4.06 10.00 -2.02
CA GLN A 22 -2.76 10.22 -2.68
C GLN A 22 -2.69 11.53 -3.48
N SER A 23 -3.79 11.94 -4.11
CA SER A 23 -3.83 13.22 -4.84
C SER A 23 -3.55 14.41 -3.92
N THR A 24 -4.06 14.36 -2.70
CA THR A 24 -3.78 15.36 -1.66
C THR A 24 -2.32 15.29 -1.21
N LEU A 25 -1.78 14.09 -1.00
CA LEU A 25 -0.36 13.89 -0.65
C LEU A 25 0.54 14.45 -1.76
N ILE A 26 0.32 14.08 -3.02
CA ILE A 26 1.12 14.54 -4.16
C ILE A 26 1.10 16.06 -4.26
N LYS A 27 -0.10 16.67 -4.13
CA LYS A 27 -0.25 18.12 -4.15
C LYS A 27 0.58 18.77 -3.04
N ARG A 28 0.42 18.34 -1.80
CA ARG A 28 1.12 18.90 -0.63
C ARG A 28 2.63 18.68 -0.69
N TYR A 29 3.07 17.53 -1.15
CA TYR A 29 4.49 17.24 -1.35
C TYR A 29 5.11 18.22 -2.35
N ARG A 30 4.46 18.41 -3.52
CA ARG A 30 4.93 19.35 -4.54
C ARG A 30 4.88 20.80 -4.11
N GLU A 31 3.89 21.20 -3.31
CA GLU A 31 3.82 22.55 -2.72
C GLU A 31 4.99 22.81 -1.77
N ARG A 32 5.40 21.78 -1.01
CA ARG A 32 6.47 21.89 -0.02
C ARG A 32 7.86 21.85 -0.63
N ILE A 33 8.11 20.94 -1.54
CA ILE A 33 9.46 20.58 -2.01
C ILE A 33 9.76 21.17 -3.40
N GLY A 34 8.71 21.48 -4.17
CA GLY A 34 8.81 21.95 -5.57
C GLY A 34 8.36 20.90 -6.58
N LYS A 35 8.31 21.31 -7.86
CA LYS A 35 7.77 20.43 -8.91
C LYS A 35 8.80 19.46 -9.51
N ASP A 36 10.08 19.83 -9.43
CA ASP A 36 11.19 19.13 -10.10
C ASP A 36 11.98 18.23 -9.13
N VAL A 37 11.31 17.79 -8.07
CA VAL A 37 11.96 16.98 -7.03
C VAL A 37 11.79 15.51 -7.32
N ASP A 38 12.80 14.75 -6.96
CA ASP A 38 12.76 13.29 -7.02
C ASP A 38 11.61 12.75 -6.14
N THR A 39 10.74 12.01 -6.78
CA THR A 39 9.58 11.40 -6.10
C THR A 39 9.86 9.97 -5.65
N VAL A 40 11.05 9.44 -5.96
CA VAL A 40 11.48 8.08 -5.63
C VAL A 40 12.63 8.16 -4.63
N MET A 41 12.48 7.53 -3.48
CA MET A 41 13.53 7.43 -2.47
C MET A 41 14.63 6.52 -2.97
N SER A 42 15.89 6.98 -2.97
CA SER A 42 17.03 6.11 -3.23
C SER A 42 17.37 5.26 -2.00
N LEU A 43 17.93 4.08 -2.24
CA LEU A 43 18.43 3.21 -1.16
C LEU A 43 19.47 3.92 -0.27
N ASP A 44 20.31 4.76 -0.87
CA ASP A 44 21.31 5.52 -0.11
C ASP A 44 20.70 6.58 0.78
N THR A 45 19.68 7.33 0.28
CA THR A 45 18.89 8.25 1.12
C THR A 45 18.24 7.51 2.27
N PHE A 46 17.57 6.39 1.96
CA PHE A 46 16.93 5.57 2.98
C PHE A 46 17.91 5.08 4.04
N LYS A 47 19.05 4.50 3.65
CA LYS A 47 20.10 4.04 4.56
C LYS A 47 20.61 5.17 5.46
N LYS A 48 20.82 6.35 4.88
CA LYS A 48 21.26 7.53 5.63
C LYS A 48 20.23 7.92 6.68
N CYS A 49 18.95 7.98 6.32
CA CYS A 49 17.87 8.37 7.23
C CYS A 49 17.73 7.40 8.41
N ILE A 50 17.84 6.09 8.18
CA ILE A 50 17.71 5.11 9.26
C ILE A 50 19.03 4.80 9.97
N SER A 51 20.16 5.36 9.53
CA SER A 51 21.49 5.02 10.08
C SER A 51 21.61 5.27 11.57
N THR A 52 21.02 6.35 12.06
CA THR A 52 21.02 6.78 13.47
C THR A 52 19.74 6.43 14.22
N MET A 53 18.81 5.77 13.54
CA MET A 53 17.52 5.42 14.14
C MET A 53 17.68 4.24 15.09
N PRO A 54 17.15 4.35 16.33
CA PRO A 54 17.10 3.23 17.26
C PRO A 54 16.32 2.03 16.70
N THR A 55 16.77 0.83 16.94
CA THR A 55 16.16 -0.40 16.37
C THR A 55 14.81 -0.77 17.01
N ASP A 56 14.46 -0.19 18.15
CA ASP A 56 13.15 -0.33 18.78
C ASP A 56 12.05 0.48 18.06
N ILE A 57 12.43 1.31 17.08
CA ILE A 57 11.49 1.97 16.18
C ILE A 57 11.19 1.04 15.01
N GLY A 58 9.93 0.64 14.87
CA GLY A 58 9.49 -0.19 13.76
C GLY A 58 9.34 0.60 12.46
N LEU A 59 9.54 -0.08 11.34
CA LEU A 59 9.41 0.48 10.01
C LEU A 59 8.20 -0.15 9.28
N ASN A 60 7.25 0.68 8.92
CA ASN A 60 6.06 0.30 8.18
C ASN A 60 6.23 0.68 6.72
N PHE A 61 6.49 -0.29 5.85
CA PHE A 61 6.47 -0.08 4.41
C PHE A 61 5.01 -0.01 3.96
N THR A 62 4.50 1.20 3.92
CA THR A 62 3.09 1.53 3.72
C THR A 62 2.97 3.00 3.30
N GLY A 63 1.83 3.57 3.52
CA GLY A 63 1.53 4.96 3.24
C GLY A 63 0.45 5.08 2.18
N TYR A 64 0.53 6.11 1.38
CA TYR A 64 -0.42 6.36 0.29
C TYR A 64 0.14 5.97 -1.08
N VAL A 65 1.03 4.96 -1.09
CA VAL A 65 1.72 4.48 -2.27
C VAL A 65 1.89 2.96 -2.19
N GLU A 66 2.06 2.33 -3.33
CA GLU A 66 2.55 0.97 -3.39
C GLU A 66 4.08 0.97 -3.22
N PRO A 67 4.62 0.31 -2.19
CA PRO A 67 6.06 0.32 -1.92
C PRO A 67 6.91 -0.16 -3.09
N PHE A 68 6.47 -1.21 -3.79
CA PHE A 68 7.22 -1.83 -4.88
C PHE A 68 7.16 -1.08 -6.21
N LEU A 69 6.48 0.05 -6.28
CA LEU A 69 6.69 1.01 -7.39
C LEU A 69 8.05 1.73 -7.29
N ASN A 70 8.75 1.55 -6.18
CA ASN A 70 10.16 1.87 -6.06
C ASN A 70 10.99 0.60 -6.28
N PRO A 71 11.85 0.53 -7.32
CA PRO A 71 12.63 -0.67 -7.64
C PRO A 71 13.64 -1.05 -6.55
N GLU A 72 13.95 -0.13 -5.63
CA GLU A 72 14.87 -0.39 -4.52
C GLU A 72 14.14 -0.76 -3.20
N ALA A 73 12.80 -0.89 -3.22
CA ALA A 73 12.00 -1.16 -2.02
C ALA A 73 12.41 -2.47 -1.34
N THR A 74 12.64 -3.52 -2.13
CA THR A 74 13.08 -4.83 -1.62
C THR A 74 14.40 -4.73 -0.86
N ASP A 75 15.36 -3.97 -1.39
CA ASP A 75 16.65 -3.76 -0.73
C ASP A 75 16.53 -2.90 0.54
N MET A 76 15.61 -1.94 0.57
CA MET A 76 15.29 -1.16 1.76
C MET A 76 14.70 -2.05 2.87
N ILE A 77 13.77 -2.93 2.52
CA ILE A 77 13.16 -3.90 3.44
C ILE A 77 14.24 -4.83 4.03
N ILE A 78 15.05 -5.44 3.17
CA ILE A 78 16.14 -6.33 3.59
C ILE A 78 17.14 -5.59 4.49
N HIS A 79 17.52 -4.37 4.13
CA HIS A 79 18.43 -3.57 4.93
C HIS A 79 17.85 -3.26 6.32
N SER A 80 16.58 -2.89 6.39
CA SER A 80 15.87 -2.62 7.64
C SER A 80 15.84 -3.84 8.55
N PHE A 81 15.52 -5.01 7.98
CA PHE A 81 15.53 -6.26 8.70
C PHE A 81 16.92 -6.61 9.26
N LYS A 82 17.96 -6.51 8.42
CA LYS A 82 19.35 -6.77 8.83
C LYS A 82 19.85 -5.80 9.90
N LYS A 83 19.29 -4.59 9.97
CA LYS A 83 19.55 -3.63 11.06
C LYS A 83 18.81 -3.97 12.36
N GLY A 84 17.85 -4.88 12.35
CA GLY A 84 17.09 -5.31 13.51
C GLY A 84 15.83 -4.50 13.79
N HIS A 85 15.31 -3.74 12.81
CA HIS A 85 14.02 -3.07 12.95
C HIS A 85 12.86 -4.07 12.85
N GLU A 86 11.81 -3.86 13.66
CA GLU A 86 10.53 -4.54 13.45
C GLU A 86 9.87 -4.03 12.17
N LEU A 87 9.32 -4.95 11.35
CA LEU A 87 8.76 -4.62 10.05
C LEU A 87 7.26 -4.90 9.95
N LEU A 88 6.58 -4.04 9.21
CA LEU A 88 5.23 -4.25 8.66
C LEU A 88 5.27 -3.91 7.16
N LEU A 89 4.58 -4.71 6.36
CA LEU A 89 4.39 -4.45 4.94
C LEU A 89 2.90 -4.34 4.62
N ASN A 90 2.52 -3.27 3.93
CA ASN A 90 1.22 -3.16 3.25
C ASN A 90 1.50 -2.99 1.75
N THR A 91 0.96 -3.87 0.95
CA THR A 91 1.19 -3.89 -0.50
C THR A 91 -0.08 -4.29 -1.24
N THR A 92 -0.21 -3.81 -2.46
CA THR A 92 -1.19 -4.31 -3.43
C THR A 92 -0.58 -5.37 -4.35
N LEU A 93 0.69 -5.69 -4.17
CA LEU A 93 1.56 -6.49 -5.05
C LEU A 93 1.84 -5.85 -6.42
N MET A 94 1.27 -4.69 -6.72
CA MET A 94 1.53 -4.00 -7.98
C MET A 94 2.94 -3.44 -8.01
N GLY A 95 3.71 -3.79 -9.03
CA GLY A 95 5.12 -3.41 -9.14
C GLY A 95 6.09 -4.34 -8.42
N MET A 96 5.59 -5.29 -7.62
CA MET A 96 6.40 -6.35 -7.03
C MET A 96 6.54 -7.50 -8.04
N SER A 97 7.74 -8.02 -8.18
CA SER A 97 8.03 -9.24 -8.94
C SER A 97 8.11 -10.47 -8.04
N ILE A 98 8.07 -11.66 -8.65
CA ILE A 98 8.34 -12.92 -7.96
C ILE A 98 9.77 -12.90 -7.36
N GLU A 99 10.72 -12.34 -8.09
CA GLU A 99 12.10 -12.21 -7.64
C GLU A 99 12.24 -11.33 -6.40
N ASP A 100 11.44 -10.28 -6.27
CA ASP A 100 11.41 -9.45 -5.06
C ASP A 100 10.97 -10.26 -3.84
N TRP A 101 9.92 -11.06 -4.00
CA TRP A 101 9.42 -11.93 -2.95
C TRP A 101 10.44 -12.98 -2.55
N ASP A 102 11.04 -13.67 -3.51
CA ASP A 102 12.03 -14.71 -3.28
C ASP A 102 13.34 -14.13 -2.69
N LYS A 103 13.70 -12.91 -3.09
CA LYS A 103 14.84 -12.19 -2.51
C LYS A 103 14.62 -11.86 -1.04
N MET A 104 13.42 -11.43 -0.65
CA MET A 104 13.08 -11.24 0.76
C MET A 104 13.13 -12.57 1.51
N LYS A 105 12.54 -13.62 0.94
CA LYS A 105 12.50 -14.97 1.54
C LYS A 105 13.91 -15.55 1.74
N SER A 106 14.76 -15.50 0.73
CA SER A 106 16.14 -16.01 0.80
C SER A 106 17.03 -15.23 1.77
N ASN A 107 16.73 -13.95 2.02
CA ASN A 107 17.40 -13.14 3.04
C ASN A 107 16.80 -13.33 4.45
N GLY A 108 15.85 -14.24 4.63
CA GLY A 108 15.22 -14.54 5.91
C GLY A 108 14.38 -13.39 6.47
N VAL A 109 13.88 -12.49 5.62
CA VAL A 109 13.09 -11.33 6.07
C VAL A 109 11.87 -11.80 6.84
N PHE A 110 11.68 -11.20 8.01
CA PHE A 110 10.58 -11.50 8.90
C PHE A 110 9.77 -10.21 9.19
N PHE A 111 8.49 -10.26 8.91
CA PHE A 111 7.59 -9.14 9.17
C PHE A 111 6.89 -9.32 10.51
N HIS A 112 7.43 -8.73 11.57
CA HIS A 112 6.97 -8.85 12.95
C HIS A 112 5.50 -8.50 13.15
N HIS A 113 4.96 -7.65 12.28
CA HIS A 113 3.56 -7.21 12.31
C HIS A 113 2.78 -7.65 11.07
N GLY A 114 3.34 -8.59 10.31
CA GLY A 114 2.71 -9.26 9.18
C GLY A 114 2.86 -8.55 7.85
N VAL A 115 2.34 -9.22 6.84
CA VAL A 115 2.18 -8.72 5.47
C VAL A 115 0.69 -8.54 5.20
N HIS A 116 0.29 -7.34 4.88
CA HIS A 116 -1.08 -6.99 4.53
C HIS A 116 -1.18 -6.79 3.03
N ILE A 117 -1.87 -7.68 2.35
CA ILE A 117 -2.08 -7.62 0.91
C ILE A 117 -3.46 -7.04 0.63
N HIS A 118 -3.47 -5.88 -0.03
CA HIS A 118 -4.69 -5.23 -0.49
C HIS A 118 -5.03 -5.75 -1.89
N LEU A 119 -6.01 -6.62 -1.96
CA LEU A 119 -6.50 -7.16 -3.22
C LEU A 119 -7.29 -6.10 -4.01
N PRO A 120 -7.26 -6.16 -5.35
CA PRO A 120 -8.09 -5.32 -6.19
C PRO A 120 -9.58 -5.50 -5.89
N SER A 121 -10.27 -4.39 -5.75
CA SER A 121 -11.73 -4.41 -5.63
C SER A 121 -12.40 -4.40 -6.99
N ALA A 122 -13.64 -4.90 -7.04
CA ALA A 122 -14.52 -4.76 -8.18
C ALA A 122 -15.14 -3.36 -8.28
N SER A 123 -14.86 -2.48 -7.30
CA SER A 123 -15.42 -1.14 -7.32
C SER A 123 -14.86 -0.35 -8.50
N TYR A 124 -15.76 0.36 -9.15
CA TYR A 124 -15.54 1.24 -10.28
C TYR A 124 -14.40 2.22 -10.01
N PHE A 125 -13.41 2.23 -10.91
CA PHE A 125 -12.38 3.24 -10.95
C PHE A 125 -12.61 4.12 -12.17
N GLU A 126 -13.17 5.30 -11.96
CA GLU A 126 -13.14 6.35 -12.97
C GLU A 126 -11.71 6.87 -13.07
N MET A 127 -10.97 6.35 -14.06
CA MET A 127 -9.58 6.75 -14.24
C MET A 127 -9.49 8.00 -15.08
N ILE A 128 -9.30 9.11 -14.42
CA ILE A 128 -8.90 10.36 -15.08
C ILE A 128 -7.38 10.32 -15.28
N GLY A 129 -6.95 9.91 -16.48
CA GLY A 129 -5.61 10.20 -16.99
C GLY A 129 -4.44 9.36 -16.49
N ALA A 130 -4.65 8.26 -15.79
CA ALA A 130 -3.56 7.39 -15.39
C ALA A 130 -3.33 6.26 -16.44
N LYS A 131 -2.10 6.12 -16.94
CA LYS A 131 -1.67 4.93 -17.65
C LYS A 131 -1.47 3.81 -16.64
N VAL A 132 -2.54 3.12 -16.29
CA VAL A 132 -2.44 1.91 -15.48
C VAL A 132 -2.36 0.73 -16.43
N PRO A 133 -1.56 -0.31 -16.16
CA PRO A 133 -1.54 -1.54 -16.95
C PRO A 133 -2.79 -2.37 -16.67
N VAL A 134 -3.95 -1.73 -16.71
CA VAL A 134 -5.21 -2.32 -16.33
C VAL A 134 -6.20 -1.94 -17.41
N LYS A 135 -6.67 -2.92 -18.15
CA LYS A 135 -7.78 -2.77 -19.07
C LYS A 135 -9.08 -2.91 -18.28
N TYR A 136 -10.04 -2.05 -18.58
CA TYR A 136 -11.41 -2.24 -18.10
C TYR A 136 -12.13 -3.19 -19.04
N TYR A 137 -12.97 -4.04 -18.48
CA TYR A 137 -13.94 -4.80 -19.24
C TYR A 137 -15.31 -4.67 -18.57
N GLU A 138 -16.35 -4.75 -19.38
CA GLU A 138 -17.71 -4.81 -18.88
C GLU A 138 -18.07 -6.25 -18.52
N GLU A 139 -18.58 -6.42 -17.31
CA GLU A 139 -19.20 -7.68 -16.93
C GLU A 139 -20.69 -7.70 -17.33
N LYS A 140 -21.28 -8.91 -17.36
CA LYS A 140 -22.67 -9.12 -17.78
C LYS A 140 -23.72 -8.40 -16.93
N ASP A 141 -23.36 -7.95 -15.75
CA ASP A 141 -24.20 -7.18 -14.83
C ASP A 141 -24.07 -5.65 -15.01
N GLY A 142 -23.32 -5.21 -16.05
CA GLY A 142 -23.09 -3.80 -16.34
C GLY A 142 -22.08 -3.11 -15.44
N LYS A 143 -21.37 -3.85 -14.58
CA LYS A 143 -20.26 -3.32 -13.78
C LYS A 143 -18.96 -3.41 -14.57
N GLN A 144 -18.13 -2.41 -14.42
CA GLN A 144 -16.77 -2.41 -14.96
C GLN A 144 -15.79 -2.92 -13.92
N TYR A 145 -14.94 -3.82 -14.32
CA TYR A 145 -13.90 -4.39 -13.48
C TYR A 145 -12.52 -4.12 -14.07
N THR A 146 -11.56 -4.05 -13.21
CA THR A 146 -10.16 -3.94 -13.59
C THR A 146 -9.67 -5.27 -14.13
N GLU A 147 -9.08 -5.32 -15.33
CA GLU A 147 -8.42 -6.53 -15.81
C GLU A 147 -7.16 -6.76 -14.98
N LEU A 148 -7.01 -7.95 -14.43
CA LEU A 148 -5.77 -8.37 -13.78
C LEU A 148 -4.80 -8.85 -14.85
N THR A 149 -3.59 -8.28 -14.86
CA THR A 149 -2.53 -8.74 -15.74
C THR A 149 -2.03 -10.13 -15.33
N ASP A 150 -1.53 -10.90 -16.29
CA ASP A 150 -0.94 -12.22 -16.01
C ASP A 150 0.17 -12.11 -14.97
N ASP A 151 1.06 -11.11 -15.10
CA ASP A 151 2.16 -10.85 -14.15
C ASP A 151 1.65 -10.62 -12.72
N TYR A 152 0.54 -9.89 -12.55
CA TYR A 152 -0.06 -9.70 -11.24
C TYR A 152 -0.59 -11.01 -10.67
N TYR A 153 -1.30 -11.78 -11.51
CA TYR A 153 -1.89 -13.04 -11.11
C TYR A 153 -0.82 -14.07 -10.74
N ASP A 154 0.26 -14.15 -11.52
CA ASP A 154 1.40 -15.02 -11.25
C ASP A 154 2.10 -14.64 -9.94
N THR A 155 2.32 -13.35 -9.71
CA THR A 155 2.89 -12.85 -8.45
C THR A 155 2.00 -13.19 -7.26
N LEU A 156 0.69 -12.95 -7.36
CA LEU A 156 -0.25 -13.29 -6.29
C LEU A 156 -0.27 -14.78 -6.00
N ASN A 157 -0.33 -15.60 -7.06
CA ASN A 157 -0.30 -17.05 -6.95
C ASN A 157 1.00 -17.57 -6.32
N HIS A 158 2.13 -16.99 -6.71
CA HIS A 158 3.43 -17.31 -6.12
C HIS A 158 3.47 -16.99 -4.62
N VAL A 159 3.01 -15.82 -4.22
CA VAL A 159 2.92 -15.38 -2.82
C VAL A 159 2.05 -16.33 -1.99
N LEU A 160 0.91 -16.76 -2.53
CA LEU A 160 -0.01 -17.69 -1.87
C LEU A 160 0.65 -19.05 -1.58
N HIS A 161 1.40 -19.58 -2.54
CA HIS A 161 2.03 -20.90 -2.43
C HIS A 161 3.41 -20.86 -1.77
N ASN A 162 4.03 -19.69 -1.65
CA ASN A 162 5.35 -19.50 -1.07
C ASN A 162 5.34 -18.44 0.03
N PRO A 163 4.54 -18.60 1.09
CA PRO A 163 4.40 -17.56 2.12
C PRO A 163 5.76 -17.24 2.78
N LEU A 164 5.93 -15.99 3.15
CA LEU A 164 7.00 -15.58 4.06
C LEU A 164 6.72 -16.12 5.47
N PRO A 165 7.76 -16.32 6.29
CA PRO A 165 7.60 -16.86 7.63
C PRO A 165 6.92 -15.83 8.55
N TYR A 166 5.64 -15.73 8.47
CA TYR A 166 4.70 -15.06 9.39
C TYR A 166 3.30 -15.01 8.75
N TRP A 167 2.33 -14.42 9.46
CA TRP A 167 0.97 -14.33 8.94
C TRP A 167 0.83 -13.27 7.83
N THR A 168 0.14 -13.66 6.78
CA THR A 168 -0.26 -12.78 5.69
C THR A 168 -1.77 -12.57 5.78
N LYS A 169 -2.21 -11.33 5.73
CA LYS A 169 -3.62 -10.96 5.67
C LYS A 169 -3.98 -10.43 4.30
N PHE A 170 -5.06 -10.98 3.78
CA PHE A 170 -5.66 -10.48 2.56
C PHE A 170 -6.87 -9.65 2.90
N HIS A 171 -6.99 -8.46 2.32
CA HIS A 171 -8.18 -7.64 2.45
C HIS A 171 -8.48 -6.89 1.17
N CYS A 172 -9.77 -6.59 0.99
CA CYS A 172 -10.29 -5.82 -0.12
C CYS A 172 -11.17 -4.70 0.44
N HIS A 173 -11.13 -3.54 -0.18
CA HIS A 173 -12.06 -2.46 0.10
C HIS A 173 -13.16 -2.45 -0.96
N GLY A 174 -14.41 -2.66 -0.55
CA GLY A 174 -15.53 -2.89 -1.44
C GLY A 174 -15.62 -4.34 -1.92
N ASP A 175 -16.26 -4.56 -3.06
CA ASP A 175 -16.45 -5.90 -3.61
C ASP A 175 -15.13 -6.47 -4.13
N LEU A 176 -14.89 -7.73 -3.84
CA LEU A 176 -13.72 -8.43 -4.37
C LEU A 176 -13.84 -8.62 -5.88
N HIS A 177 -12.72 -8.45 -6.58
CA HIS A 177 -12.66 -8.69 -8.03
C HIS A 177 -13.14 -10.10 -8.38
N PRO A 178 -13.99 -10.28 -9.41
CA PRO A 178 -14.59 -11.57 -9.74
C PRO A 178 -13.60 -12.71 -9.95
N LEU A 179 -12.46 -12.43 -10.61
CA LEU A 179 -11.39 -13.42 -10.83
C LEU A 179 -10.71 -13.85 -9.53
N LEU A 180 -10.87 -13.10 -8.43
CA LEU A 180 -10.29 -13.43 -7.13
C LEU A 180 -11.29 -14.12 -6.20
N LYS A 181 -12.54 -14.32 -6.62
CA LYS A 181 -13.56 -14.99 -5.80
C LYS A 181 -13.18 -16.43 -5.45
N GLU A 182 -12.48 -17.11 -6.33
CA GLU A 182 -11.97 -18.46 -6.05
C GLU A 182 -10.97 -18.49 -4.91
N LEU A 183 -10.22 -17.41 -4.69
CA LEU A 183 -9.28 -17.33 -3.57
C LEU A 183 -9.96 -17.41 -2.20
N GLN A 184 -11.23 -17.00 -2.09
CA GLN A 184 -11.99 -17.06 -0.84
C GLN A 184 -12.17 -18.50 -0.32
N SER A 185 -12.04 -19.50 -1.19
CA SER A 185 -12.05 -20.90 -0.78
C SER A 185 -10.73 -21.38 -0.20
N HIS A 186 -9.65 -20.63 -0.40
CA HIS A 186 -8.28 -21.00 0.01
C HIS A 186 -7.71 -20.11 1.11
N VAL A 187 -8.13 -18.86 1.17
CA VAL A 187 -7.64 -17.88 2.16
C VAL A 187 -8.78 -17.02 2.68
N GLU A 188 -8.66 -16.63 3.93
CA GLU A 188 -9.58 -15.65 4.53
C GLU A 188 -9.30 -14.26 3.95
N ILE A 189 -10.32 -13.65 3.36
CA ILE A 189 -10.26 -12.29 2.82
C ILE A 189 -11.16 -11.38 3.65
N ASP A 190 -10.57 -10.40 4.30
CA ASP A 190 -11.27 -9.37 5.08
C ASP A 190 -11.82 -8.30 4.12
N VAL A 191 -13.11 -8.39 3.82
CA VAL A 191 -13.81 -7.41 2.97
C VAL A 191 -14.26 -6.24 3.83
N ARG A 192 -13.76 -5.05 3.53
CA ARG A 192 -14.00 -3.81 4.26
C ARG A 192 -14.84 -2.82 3.47
N ASN A 193 -15.70 -2.10 4.17
CA ASN A 193 -16.42 -1.00 3.56
C ASN A 193 -15.45 0.10 3.09
N ILE A 194 -15.78 0.71 1.95
CA ILE A 194 -15.06 1.89 1.47
C ILE A 194 -15.41 3.06 2.38
N ASN A 195 -14.40 3.64 3.00
CA ASN A 195 -14.55 4.81 3.87
C ASN A 195 -13.79 5.99 3.28
N SER A 196 -14.41 7.17 3.30
CA SER A 196 -13.72 8.40 2.92
C SER A 196 -12.55 8.67 3.85
N ARG A 197 -11.38 8.93 3.26
CA ARG A 197 -10.20 9.40 3.97
C ARG A 197 -9.88 10.80 3.47
N ALA A 198 -9.73 11.74 4.38
CA ALA A 198 -9.46 13.15 4.05
C ALA A 198 -10.49 13.78 3.08
N MET A 199 -11.75 13.36 3.15
CA MET A 199 -12.87 13.83 2.30
C MET A 199 -12.63 13.65 0.79
N ASN A 200 -11.85 12.66 0.41
CA ASN A 200 -11.56 12.34 -1.00
C ASN A 200 -12.71 11.59 -1.69
N ILE A 201 -13.67 11.03 -0.93
CA ILE A 201 -14.91 10.46 -1.45
C ILE A 201 -16.05 11.38 -1.01
N LEU A 202 -16.82 11.86 -1.97
CA LEU A 202 -18.11 12.49 -1.72
C LEU A 202 -19.11 11.36 -1.46
N LEU A 203 -19.27 10.98 -0.21
CA LEU A 203 -20.33 10.07 0.20
C LEU A 203 -21.66 10.73 -0.16
N GLU A 204 -22.51 10.02 -0.90
CA GLU A 204 -23.85 10.50 -1.17
C GLU A 204 -24.55 10.91 0.14
N LYS A 205 -25.37 11.97 0.09
CA LYS A 205 -26.01 12.68 1.20
C LYS A 205 -26.72 11.84 2.29
N LYS A 206 -26.68 10.53 2.22
CA LYS A 206 -27.29 9.63 3.22
C LYS A 206 -26.44 9.46 4.47
N ASP A 207 -25.12 9.57 4.36
CA ASP A 207 -24.27 9.59 5.52
C ASP A 207 -23.99 11.06 5.86
N LYS A 208 -24.89 11.68 6.60
CA LYS A 208 -24.58 12.96 7.24
C LYS A 208 -23.29 12.74 8.00
N VAL A 209 -22.21 13.36 7.51
CA VAL A 209 -21.05 13.64 8.37
C VAL A 209 -21.66 14.27 9.62
N PRO A 210 -21.51 13.70 10.81
CA PRO A 210 -22.03 14.32 12.01
C PRO A 210 -21.50 15.75 12.04
N ASP A 211 -22.39 16.75 12.18
CA ASP A 211 -22.04 18.18 12.21
C ASP A 211 -21.03 18.51 13.31
N GLU A 212 -20.76 17.56 14.18
CA GLU A 212 -19.69 17.55 15.14
C GLU A 212 -18.81 16.32 14.93
N ILE A 213 -17.80 16.43 14.06
CA ILE A 213 -16.60 15.62 14.22
C ILE A 213 -15.96 16.10 15.54
N ASN A 214 -16.41 15.51 16.62
CA ASN A 214 -15.85 15.75 17.93
C ASN A 214 -14.45 15.10 17.96
N ILE A 215 -13.47 15.82 17.42
CA ILE A 215 -12.04 15.44 17.43
C ILE A 215 -11.51 15.55 18.88
N ARG A 216 -12.29 15.12 19.86
CA ARG A 216 -11.83 15.01 21.24
C ARG A 216 -10.94 13.79 21.47
N GLY A 217 -10.94 12.83 20.56
CA GLY A 217 -9.98 11.75 20.55
C GLY A 217 -8.80 12.09 19.65
N LYS A 218 -7.60 12.19 20.19
CA LYS A 218 -6.38 12.32 19.38
C LYS A 218 -6.30 11.11 18.46
N CYS A 219 -6.33 11.34 17.13
CA CYS A 219 -6.16 10.26 16.16
C CYS A 219 -4.82 9.57 16.44
N PRO A 220 -4.79 8.26 16.74
CA PRO A 220 -3.52 7.57 17.01
C PRO A 220 -2.48 7.74 15.90
N ARG A 221 -2.96 7.90 14.65
CA ARG A 221 -2.11 8.13 13.48
C ARG A 221 -1.56 9.55 13.38
N ALA A 222 -2.09 10.52 14.12
CA ALA A 222 -1.56 11.88 14.15
C ALA A 222 -0.14 11.97 14.72
N TYR A 223 0.34 10.90 15.35
CA TYR A 223 1.68 10.78 15.92
C TYR A 223 2.59 9.86 15.10
N GLN A 224 2.12 9.31 13.99
CA GLN A 224 3.00 8.54 13.09
C GLN A 224 3.86 9.50 12.29
N ASN A 225 5.15 9.38 12.47
CA ASN A 225 6.11 10.05 11.59
C ASN A 225 6.13 9.32 10.24
N VAL A 226 6.31 10.09 9.18
CA VAL A 226 6.39 9.59 7.80
C VAL A 226 7.76 9.96 7.25
N LEU A 227 8.50 8.96 6.79
CA LEU A 227 9.71 9.16 6.01
C LEU A 227 9.31 9.29 4.54
N LEU A 228 9.59 10.44 3.96
CA LEU A 228 9.31 10.77 2.56
C LEU A 228 10.58 10.61 1.71
N PRO A 229 10.47 10.59 0.36
CA PRO A 229 11.62 10.41 -0.55
C PRO A 229 12.72 11.47 -0.42
N ASP A 230 12.41 12.63 0.11
CA ASP A 230 13.36 13.70 0.38
C ASP A 230 14.16 13.54 1.70
N GLY A 231 13.82 12.55 2.49
CA GLY A 231 14.50 12.21 3.76
C GLY A 231 13.91 12.92 4.98
#